data_d1123d9a359639bd65c99f309b106e58
#
_entry.id   d1123d9a359639bd65c99f309b106e58
#
_cell.length_a   1.000
_cell.length_b   1.000
_cell.length_c   1.000
_cell.angle_alpha   90.00
_cell.angle_beta   90.00
_cell.angle_gamma   90.00
#
_symmetry.space_group_name_H-M   'P 1'
#
loop_
_entity.id
_entity.type
_entity.pdbx_description
1 polymer ?
#
loop_
_entity_poly.entity_id
_entity_poly.type
_entity_poly.pdbx_seq_one_letter_code
_entity_poly.pdbx_strand_id
1 'polypeptide(L)'
;MNMRLQLLSDLHFEFHRDHGRSFVSSLDPSGVDILVVAGDLEVGDGLPRALALLCERYRESLVAFVLGNHEFYGSSPAETCEMVRKAAHENPNLIWLDCSSIQETGSGRKRVLGATLWFPHYDSNPRAKACLTDFSAIEGFEPWVYEQNRRAVEYLAREIRPGDIVVTHHLPSPVCVAPQYVGSILNPFFVCDMTDVILDREPSLWLFGHTHSSMRTQIGKTRMLCNPFGYLGSMDVNMHFDKHFVIEA
;
A
#
# COMPACT_ATOMS: atom_id res chain seq x y z
N MET A 1 -23.24 4.42 -11.69
CA MET A 1 -22.22 5.48 -11.45
C MET A 1 -20.90 4.78 -11.33
N ASN A 2 -19.82 5.36 -11.86
CA ASN A 2 -18.47 4.83 -11.69
C ASN A 2 -18.06 4.96 -10.21
N MET A 3 -17.32 3.98 -9.70
CA MET A 3 -16.75 4.02 -8.35
C MET A 3 -15.60 5.02 -8.30
N ARG A 4 -15.58 5.89 -7.30
CA ARG A 4 -14.56 6.94 -7.12
C ARG A 4 -13.61 6.56 -5.97
N LEU A 5 -12.35 6.35 -6.33
CA LEU A 5 -11.28 5.95 -5.43
C LEU A 5 -10.32 7.13 -5.25
N GLN A 6 -10.01 7.51 -4.01
CA GLN A 6 -8.90 8.42 -3.71
C GLN A 6 -7.70 7.57 -3.31
N LEU A 7 -6.55 7.78 -3.95
CA LEU A 7 -5.33 7.02 -3.68
C LEU A 7 -4.30 7.85 -2.92
N LEU A 8 -3.88 7.35 -1.78
CA LEU A 8 -2.77 7.86 -0.97
C LEU A 8 -1.84 6.70 -0.60
N SER A 9 -0.54 6.97 -0.45
CA SER A 9 0.43 6.05 0.13
C SER A 9 1.62 6.79 0.75
N ASP A 10 2.42 6.09 1.53
CA ASP A 10 3.69 6.59 2.06
C ASP A 10 3.52 7.94 2.77
N LEU A 11 2.50 8.05 3.62
CA LEU A 11 2.16 9.30 4.31
C LEU A 11 3.10 9.59 5.47
N HIS A 12 3.69 8.55 6.07
CA HIS A 12 4.74 8.64 7.09
C HIS A 12 4.45 9.69 8.16
N PHE A 13 3.31 9.55 8.84
CA PHE A 13 2.89 10.50 9.86
C PHE A 13 3.84 10.60 11.05
N GLU A 14 4.75 9.63 11.23
CA GLU A 14 5.86 9.69 12.17
C GLU A 14 6.79 10.90 11.94
N PHE A 15 6.85 11.42 10.71
CA PHE A 15 7.62 12.64 10.38
C PHE A 15 6.80 13.93 10.46
N HIS A 16 5.49 13.84 10.71
CA HIS A 16 4.64 15.01 10.89
C HIS A 16 4.62 15.45 12.36
N ARG A 17 4.77 16.76 12.62
CA ARG A 17 4.81 17.31 14.00
C ARG A 17 3.57 16.97 14.83
N ASP A 18 2.43 16.83 14.18
CA ASP A 18 1.12 16.54 14.78
C ASP A 18 0.60 15.14 14.43
N HIS A 19 1.51 14.27 13.95
CA HIS A 19 1.18 12.92 13.49
C HIS A 19 -0.01 12.91 12.52
N GLY A 20 0.06 13.72 11.48
CA GLY A 20 -0.87 13.73 10.37
C GLY A 20 -2.20 14.45 10.61
N ARG A 21 -2.48 15.02 11.79
CA ARG A 21 -3.78 15.68 12.08
C ARG A 21 -4.11 16.80 11.10
N SER A 22 -3.19 17.72 10.89
CA SER A 22 -3.38 18.82 9.94
C SER A 22 -3.51 18.33 8.49
N PHE A 23 -2.71 17.32 8.14
CA PHE A 23 -2.79 16.70 6.82
C PHE A 23 -4.18 16.09 6.59
N VAL A 24 -4.65 15.21 7.48
CA VAL A 24 -5.96 14.54 7.37
C VAL A 24 -7.09 15.57 7.34
N SER A 25 -7.03 16.63 8.17
CA SER A 25 -8.03 17.72 8.15
C SER A 25 -8.09 18.45 6.81
N SER A 26 -7.00 18.48 6.05
CA SER A 26 -6.92 19.13 4.73
C SER A 26 -7.41 18.27 3.56
N LEU A 27 -7.70 16.99 3.78
CA LEU A 27 -8.24 16.09 2.76
C LEU A 27 -9.72 16.42 2.48
N ASP A 28 -10.16 16.22 1.25
CA ASP A 28 -11.57 16.37 0.84
C ASP A 28 -12.18 14.99 0.54
N PRO A 29 -13.10 14.48 1.38
CA PRO A 29 -13.77 13.19 1.16
C PRO A 29 -14.97 13.29 0.22
N SER A 30 -15.30 14.48 -0.30
CA SER A 30 -16.55 14.72 -1.05
C SER A 30 -16.64 13.85 -2.30
N GLY A 31 -17.65 12.98 -2.34
CA GLY A 31 -17.91 12.10 -3.46
C GLY A 31 -16.84 11.01 -3.65
N VAL A 32 -16.07 10.68 -2.62
CA VAL A 32 -15.16 9.52 -2.59
C VAL A 32 -15.93 8.32 -2.06
N ASP A 33 -15.95 7.22 -2.81
CA ASP A 33 -16.56 5.96 -2.35
C ASP A 33 -15.58 5.17 -1.47
N ILE A 34 -14.31 5.14 -1.86
CA ILE A 34 -13.25 4.42 -1.13
C ILE A 34 -11.98 5.29 -1.07
N LEU A 35 -11.48 5.56 0.13
CA LEU A 35 -10.10 5.99 0.32
C LEU A 35 -9.22 4.74 0.31
N VAL A 36 -8.24 4.69 -0.60
CA VAL A 36 -7.22 3.64 -0.64
C VAL A 36 -5.92 4.19 -0.05
N VAL A 37 -5.42 3.52 1.00
CA VAL A 37 -4.11 3.82 1.60
C VAL A 37 -3.19 2.64 1.35
N ALA A 38 -2.25 2.82 0.42
CA ALA A 38 -1.38 1.75 -0.05
C ALA A 38 -0.08 1.62 0.78
N GLY A 39 -0.22 1.59 2.12
CA GLY A 39 0.86 1.35 3.08
C GLY A 39 1.65 2.59 3.50
N ASP A 40 2.51 2.40 4.50
CA ASP A 40 3.40 3.37 5.09
C ASP A 40 2.67 4.63 5.59
N LEU A 41 1.69 4.40 6.47
CA LEU A 41 0.88 5.47 7.08
C LEU A 41 1.55 6.04 8.32
N GLU A 42 1.95 5.19 9.28
CA GLU A 42 2.54 5.57 10.58
C GLU A 42 3.20 4.34 11.22
N VAL A 43 4.22 4.53 12.03
CA VAL A 43 4.93 3.45 12.72
C VAL A 43 4.33 3.12 14.10
N GLY A 44 4.45 1.86 14.52
CA GLY A 44 4.23 1.40 15.89
C GLY A 44 2.90 1.84 16.51
N ASP A 45 2.95 2.31 17.75
CA ASP A 45 1.77 2.69 18.54
C ASP A 45 0.99 3.90 17.98
N GLY A 46 1.56 4.63 17.03
CA GLY A 46 0.90 5.74 16.33
C GLY A 46 -0.16 5.27 15.33
N LEU A 47 0.01 4.08 14.76
CA LEU A 47 -0.80 3.53 13.66
C LEU A 47 -2.31 3.48 13.98
N PRO A 48 -2.80 2.94 15.12
CA PRO A 48 -4.23 2.90 15.40
C PRO A 48 -4.89 4.28 15.40
N ARG A 49 -4.18 5.30 15.92
CA ARG A 49 -4.67 6.67 15.93
C ARG A 49 -4.70 7.27 14.52
N ALA A 50 -3.69 7.02 13.71
CA ALA A 50 -3.62 7.49 12.33
C ALA A 50 -4.77 6.90 11.49
N LEU A 51 -5.05 5.61 11.64
CA LEU A 51 -6.20 4.94 11.02
C LEU A 51 -7.53 5.53 11.47
N ALA A 52 -7.70 5.75 12.78
CA ALA A 52 -8.93 6.36 13.32
C ALA A 52 -9.17 7.78 12.79
N LEU A 53 -8.12 8.61 12.64
CA LEU A 53 -8.22 9.94 12.04
C LEU A 53 -8.72 9.90 10.59
N LEU A 54 -8.20 8.96 9.79
CA LEU A 54 -8.66 8.77 8.41
C LEU A 54 -10.11 8.27 8.37
N CYS A 55 -10.46 7.31 9.21
CA CYS A 55 -11.83 6.76 9.29
C CYS A 55 -12.85 7.81 9.70
N GLU A 56 -12.52 8.68 10.65
CA GLU A 56 -13.37 9.79 11.06
C GLU A 56 -13.53 10.81 9.93
N ARG A 57 -12.45 11.14 9.22
CA ARG A 57 -12.50 12.08 8.09
C ARG A 57 -13.33 11.54 6.93
N TYR A 58 -13.26 10.23 6.67
CA TYR A 58 -13.95 9.53 5.59
C TYR A 58 -15.14 8.69 6.08
N ARG A 59 -15.87 9.17 7.11
CA ARG A 59 -16.96 8.41 7.76
C ARG A 59 -18.08 7.95 6.82
N GLU A 60 -18.27 8.63 5.68
CA GLU A 60 -19.26 8.29 4.66
C GLU A 60 -18.67 7.40 3.54
N SER A 61 -17.38 7.06 3.61
CA SER A 61 -16.63 6.28 2.64
C SER A 61 -15.99 5.07 3.33
N LEU A 62 -15.63 4.04 2.55
CA LEU A 62 -14.75 3.00 3.04
C LEU A 62 -13.29 3.49 3.05
N VAL A 63 -12.51 3.01 4.00
CA VAL A 63 -11.05 3.18 4.06
C VAL A 63 -10.42 1.81 3.84
N ALA A 64 -9.91 1.57 2.64
CA ALA A 64 -9.20 0.34 2.27
C ALA A 64 -7.69 0.54 2.53
N PHE A 65 -7.12 -0.27 3.40
CA PHE A 65 -5.75 -0.14 3.85
C PHE A 65 -4.97 -1.44 3.64
N VAL A 66 -3.77 -1.35 3.10
CA VAL A 66 -2.74 -2.40 3.18
C VAL A 66 -1.60 -1.93 4.06
N LEU A 67 -0.96 -2.83 4.79
CA LEU A 67 0.28 -2.51 5.52
C LEU A 67 1.44 -2.33 4.53
N GLY A 68 2.30 -1.34 4.79
CA GLY A 68 3.62 -1.25 4.20
C GLY A 68 4.68 -1.89 5.11
N ASN A 69 5.93 -1.53 4.94
CA ASN A 69 7.01 -2.01 5.81
C ASN A 69 7.16 -1.15 7.08
N HIS A 70 6.89 0.15 7.02
CA HIS A 70 7.04 1.06 8.15
C HIS A 70 6.09 0.76 9.31
N GLU A 71 4.90 0.26 9.06
CA GLU A 71 3.98 -0.13 10.12
C GLU A 71 4.57 -1.17 11.09
N PHE A 72 5.54 -1.96 10.63
CA PHE A 72 6.19 -3.01 11.43
C PHE A 72 7.42 -2.52 12.20
N TYR A 73 7.90 -1.30 11.97
CA TYR A 73 9.13 -0.81 12.60
C TYR A 73 8.98 -0.65 14.12
N GLY A 74 9.95 -1.18 14.85
CA GLY A 74 9.95 -1.19 16.30
C GLY A 74 8.99 -2.18 16.95
N SER A 75 8.38 -3.09 16.14
CA SER A 75 7.40 -4.06 16.59
C SER A 75 7.64 -5.42 15.95
N SER A 76 6.94 -6.44 16.44
CA SER A 76 6.86 -7.73 15.78
C SER A 76 5.67 -7.77 14.80
N PRO A 77 5.72 -8.62 13.75
CA PRO A 77 4.60 -8.80 12.84
C PRO A 77 3.28 -9.17 13.53
N ALA A 78 3.34 -9.96 14.59
CA ALA A 78 2.15 -10.38 15.33
C ALA A 78 1.49 -9.20 16.06
N GLU A 79 2.29 -8.35 16.70
CA GLU A 79 1.80 -7.15 17.40
C GLU A 79 1.20 -6.15 16.42
N THR A 80 1.88 -5.86 15.31
CA THR A 80 1.37 -4.95 14.27
C THR A 80 0.04 -5.44 13.70
N CYS A 81 -0.07 -6.72 13.35
CA CYS A 81 -1.31 -7.29 12.84
C CYS A 81 -2.44 -7.22 13.87
N GLU A 82 -2.15 -7.41 15.16
CA GLU A 82 -3.17 -7.30 16.22
C GLU A 82 -3.63 -5.86 16.41
N MET A 83 -2.72 -4.88 16.36
CA MET A 83 -3.09 -3.46 16.40
C MET A 83 -4.05 -3.08 15.27
N VAL A 84 -3.79 -3.55 14.04
CA VAL A 84 -4.66 -3.25 12.90
C VAL A 84 -6.01 -3.96 12.99
N ARG A 85 -6.05 -5.22 13.44
CA ARG A 85 -7.32 -5.93 13.68
C ARG A 85 -8.20 -5.19 14.69
N LYS A 86 -7.60 -4.72 15.79
CA LYS A 86 -8.30 -3.93 16.80
C LYS A 86 -8.78 -2.61 16.20
N ALA A 87 -7.95 -1.88 15.47
CA ALA A 87 -8.35 -0.65 14.81
C ALA A 87 -9.52 -0.88 13.82
N ALA A 88 -9.50 -1.97 13.04
CA ALA A 88 -10.60 -2.32 12.14
C ALA A 88 -11.88 -2.71 12.88
N HIS A 89 -11.79 -3.32 14.06
CA HIS A 89 -12.95 -3.59 14.90
C HIS A 89 -13.57 -2.31 15.48
N GLU A 90 -12.74 -1.34 15.85
CA GLU A 90 -13.18 -0.06 16.44
C GLU A 90 -13.67 0.95 15.38
N ASN A 91 -13.30 0.79 14.10
CA ASN A 91 -13.66 1.68 13.00
C ASN A 91 -14.40 0.90 11.91
N PRO A 92 -15.74 0.86 11.88
CA PRO A 92 -16.51 -0.02 10.99
C PRO A 92 -16.33 0.23 9.49
N ASN A 93 -15.82 1.40 9.10
CA ASN A 93 -15.50 1.74 7.72
C ASN A 93 -14.04 1.43 7.33
N LEU A 94 -13.21 0.92 8.26
CA LEU A 94 -11.85 0.46 7.97
C LEU A 94 -11.86 -0.98 7.48
N ILE A 95 -11.29 -1.21 6.31
CA ILE A 95 -11.08 -2.55 5.74
C ILE A 95 -9.57 -2.77 5.58
N TRP A 96 -9.00 -3.60 6.43
CA TRP A 96 -7.62 -4.05 6.26
C TRP A 96 -7.55 -5.16 5.21
N LEU A 97 -6.82 -4.90 4.14
CA LEU A 97 -6.60 -5.84 3.04
C LEU A 97 -5.29 -6.63 3.28
N ASP A 98 -5.43 -7.81 3.85
CA ASP A 98 -4.34 -8.77 4.06
C ASP A 98 -4.69 -10.11 3.40
N CYS A 99 -4.32 -10.29 2.15
CA CYS A 99 -4.79 -11.40 1.31
C CYS A 99 -6.31 -11.57 1.40
N SER A 100 -7.02 -10.46 1.23
CA SER A 100 -8.47 -10.37 1.37
C SER A 100 -9.08 -9.41 0.35
N SER A 101 -10.39 -9.36 0.26
CA SER A 101 -11.07 -8.50 -0.70
C SER A 101 -12.31 -7.84 -0.11
N ILE A 102 -12.61 -6.64 -0.59
CA ILE A 102 -13.91 -5.99 -0.44
C ILE A 102 -14.79 -6.53 -1.55
N GLN A 103 -15.88 -7.22 -1.19
CA GLN A 103 -16.86 -7.72 -2.15
C GLN A 103 -17.70 -6.55 -2.67
N GLU A 104 -18.07 -6.64 -3.94
CA GLU A 104 -19.00 -5.67 -4.52
C GLU A 104 -20.34 -5.64 -3.76
N THR A 105 -20.73 -4.45 -3.32
CA THR A 105 -22.08 -4.21 -2.82
C THR A 105 -22.81 -3.30 -3.81
N GLY A 106 -23.58 -3.91 -4.74
CA GLY A 106 -24.40 -3.21 -5.73
C GLY A 106 -23.95 -3.40 -7.18
N SER A 107 -24.86 -3.21 -8.12
CA SER A 107 -24.63 -3.41 -9.56
C SER A 107 -23.59 -2.42 -10.10
N GLY A 108 -22.47 -2.94 -10.59
CA GLY A 108 -21.42 -2.19 -11.29
C GLY A 108 -20.25 -1.71 -10.44
N ARG A 109 -20.17 -2.08 -9.15
CA ARG A 109 -18.97 -1.81 -8.34
C ARG A 109 -17.93 -2.91 -8.56
N LYS A 110 -16.67 -2.52 -8.70
CA LYS A 110 -15.56 -3.44 -8.87
C LYS A 110 -15.08 -3.98 -7.53
N ARG A 111 -14.63 -5.23 -7.51
CA ARG A 111 -14.00 -5.84 -6.35
C ARG A 111 -12.62 -5.21 -6.12
N VAL A 112 -12.30 -4.91 -4.86
CA VAL A 112 -10.97 -4.42 -4.44
C VAL A 112 -10.33 -5.50 -3.59
N LEU A 113 -9.11 -5.92 -3.93
CA LEU A 113 -8.34 -6.91 -3.18
C LEU A 113 -6.93 -6.40 -2.93
N GLY A 114 -6.30 -6.87 -1.87
CA GLY A 114 -4.95 -6.39 -1.57
C GLY A 114 -4.16 -7.25 -0.60
N ALA A 115 -2.88 -6.94 -0.58
CA ALA A 115 -1.85 -7.49 0.30
C ALA A 115 -0.63 -6.56 0.33
N THR A 116 0.26 -6.68 1.32
CA THR A 116 1.52 -5.91 1.36
C THR A 116 2.41 -6.21 0.16
N LEU A 117 2.39 -7.46 -0.34
CA LEU A 117 3.21 -7.95 -1.46
C LEU A 117 4.71 -7.76 -1.19
N TRP A 118 5.21 -8.23 -0.07
CA TRP A 118 6.64 -8.24 0.22
C TRP A 118 7.46 -8.83 -0.95
N PHE A 119 8.76 -8.71 -0.89
CA PHE A 119 9.69 -9.23 -1.89
C PHE A 119 9.97 -10.75 -1.67
N PRO A 120 10.24 -11.51 -2.75
CA PRO A 120 10.62 -12.92 -2.64
C PRO A 120 12.02 -13.09 -2.04
N HIS A 121 12.32 -14.32 -1.59
CA HIS A 121 13.68 -14.65 -1.15
C HIS A 121 14.66 -14.54 -2.33
N TYR A 122 15.70 -13.76 -2.11
CA TYR A 122 16.85 -13.71 -3.02
C TYR A 122 18.11 -14.16 -2.27
N ASP A 123 19.00 -14.85 -2.97
CA ASP A 123 20.41 -14.96 -2.56
C ASP A 123 21.04 -13.58 -2.69
N SER A 124 20.73 -12.73 -1.76
CA SER A 124 21.00 -11.32 -1.85
C SER A 124 22.42 -10.98 -1.45
N ASN A 125 22.99 -9.99 -2.11
CA ASN A 125 24.22 -9.34 -1.67
C ASN A 125 24.03 -8.87 -0.20
N PRO A 126 24.85 -9.35 0.78
CA PRO A 126 24.74 -8.95 2.17
C PRO A 126 24.81 -7.44 2.40
N ARG A 127 25.53 -6.71 1.51
CA ARG A 127 25.61 -5.25 1.57
C ARG A 127 24.27 -4.60 1.24
N ALA A 128 23.49 -5.15 0.32
CA ALA A 128 22.16 -4.63 0.00
C ALA A 128 21.20 -4.81 1.18
N LYS A 129 21.20 -5.99 1.83
CA LYS A 129 20.43 -6.22 3.08
C LYS A 129 20.81 -5.22 4.17
N ALA A 130 22.10 -4.97 4.39
CA ALA A 130 22.58 -4.05 5.41
C ALA A 130 22.15 -2.58 5.17
N CYS A 131 21.73 -2.23 3.96
CA CYS A 131 21.21 -0.90 3.63
C CYS A 131 19.70 -0.76 3.89
N LEU A 132 19.00 -1.86 4.21
CA LEU A 132 17.55 -1.85 4.42
C LEU A 132 17.23 -1.88 5.90
N THR A 133 16.48 -0.88 6.32
CA THR A 133 16.04 -0.72 7.72
C THR A 133 15.16 -1.88 8.17
N ASP A 134 14.38 -2.49 7.29
CA ASP A 134 13.47 -3.61 7.56
C ASP A 134 14.16 -4.75 8.32
N PHE A 135 15.37 -5.14 7.90
CA PHE A 135 16.12 -6.25 8.50
C PHE A 135 16.59 -5.96 9.94
N SER A 136 16.63 -4.71 10.35
CA SER A 136 17.05 -4.31 11.70
C SER A 136 15.92 -3.76 12.56
N ALA A 137 14.86 -3.23 11.94
CA ALA A 137 13.77 -2.55 12.63
C ALA A 137 12.55 -3.44 12.88
N ILE A 138 12.42 -4.57 12.18
CA ILE A 138 11.28 -5.50 12.34
C ILE A 138 11.73 -6.74 13.09
N GLU A 139 11.14 -7.00 14.25
CA GLU A 139 11.49 -8.18 15.05
C GLU A 139 11.03 -9.46 14.36
N GLY A 140 11.95 -10.43 14.21
CA GLY A 140 11.64 -11.72 13.57
C GLY A 140 11.36 -11.62 12.06
N PHE A 141 11.88 -10.59 11.38
CA PHE A 141 11.62 -10.32 9.98
C PHE A 141 11.92 -11.51 9.06
N GLU A 142 13.10 -12.12 9.19
CA GLU A 142 13.43 -13.36 8.46
C GLU A 142 13.19 -14.59 9.35
N PRO A 143 12.57 -15.65 8.86
CA PRO A 143 12.08 -15.91 7.49
C PRO A 143 10.65 -15.45 7.23
N TRP A 144 10.00 -14.77 8.17
CA TRP A 144 8.58 -14.38 8.09
C TRP A 144 8.25 -13.62 6.79
N VAL A 145 9.07 -12.67 6.38
CA VAL A 145 8.83 -11.84 5.19
C VAL A 145 8.65 -12.67 3.91
N TYR A 146 9.44 -13.72 3.74
CA TYR A 146 9.37 -14.59 2.55
C TYR A 146 8.11 -15.45 2.54
N GLU A 147 7.65 -15.87 3.71
CA GLU A 147 6.38 -16.59 3.84
C GLU A 147 5.20 -15.66 3.51
N GLN A 148 5.24 -14.39 3.95
CA GLN A 148 4.21 -13.41 3.61
C GLN A 148 4.20 -13.09 2.12
N ASN A 149 5.37 -12.96 1.50
CA ASN A 149 5.46 -12.79 0.04
C ASN A 149 4.82 -13.98 -0.69
N ARG A 150 5.19 -15.22 -0.35
CA ARG A 150 4.63 -16.42 -0.96
C ARG A 150 3.10 -16.46 -0.82
N ARG A 151 2.57 -16.19 0.39
CA ARG A 151 1.14 -16.14 0.67
C ARG A 151 0.43 -15.09 -0.18
N ALA A 152 1.00 -13.89 -0.31
CA ALA A 152 0.44 -12.81 -1.11
C ALA A 152 0.43 -13.14 -2.60
N VAL A 153 1.54 -13.66 -3.14
CA VAL A 153 1.65 -14.07 -4.55
C VAL A 153 0.63 -15.17 -4.89
N GLU A 154 0.53 -16.22 -4.07
CA GLU A 154 -0.44 -17.31 -4.26
C GLU A 154 -1.88 -16.80 -4.21
N TYR A 155 -2.20 -15.92 -3.25
CA TYR A 155 -3.52 -15.32 -3.11
C TYR A 155 -3.87 -14.49 -4.35
N LEU A 156 -3.03 -13.54 -4.74
CA LEU A 156 -3.27 -12.64 -5.86
C LEU A 156 -3.38 -13.42 -7.19
N ALA A 157 -2.45 -14.35 -7.44
CA ALA A 157 -2.48 -15.16 -8.66
C ALA A 157 -3.76 -16.01 -8.79
N ARG A 158 -4.32 -16.50 -7.67
CA ARG A 158 -5.55 -17.29 -7.65
C ARG A 158 -6.80 -16.44 -7.73
N GLU A 159 -6.85 -15.31 -7.01
CA GLU A 159 -8.08 -14.58 -6.75
C GLU A 159 -8.38 -13.46 -7.76
N ILE A 160 -7.35 -12.86 -8.37
CA ILE A 160 -7.56 -11.76 -9.34
C ILE A 160 -8.41 -12.24 -10.51
N ARG A 161 -9.38 -11.40 -10.87
CA ARG A 161 -10.28 -11.58 -12.03
C ARG A 161 -10.21 -10.36 -12.94
N PRO A 162 -10.54 -10.51 -14.23
CA PRO A 162 -10.60 -9.38 -15.14
C PRO A 162 -11.48 -8.25 -14.59
N GLY A 163 -10.95 -7.04 -14.63
CA GLY A 163 -11.65 -5.85 -14.15
C GLY A 163 -11.50 -5.51 -12.68
N ASP A 164 -10.95 -6.39 -11.86
CA ASP A 164 -10.66 -6.11 -10.43
C ASP A 164 -9.73 -4.91 -10.23
N ILE A 165 -9.72 -4.40 -9.00
CA ILE A 165 -8.77 -3.40 -8.50
C ILE A 165 -7.87 -4.08 -7.48
N VAL A 166 -6.57 -4.02 -7.69
CA VAL A 166 -5.56 -4.60 -6.79
C VAL A 166 -4.84 -3.48 -6.04
N VAL A 167 -4.62 -3.67 -4.75
CA VAL A 167 -3.86 -2.75 -3.89
C VAL A 167 -2.70 -3.51 -3.27
N THR A 168 -1.48 -3.04 -3.49
CA THR A 168 -0.29 -3.54 -2.80
C THR A 168 0.52 -2.39 -2.22
N HIS A 169 1.48 -2.69 -1.33
CA HIS A 169 2.46 -1.68 -0.94
C HIS A 169 3.70 -1.76 -1.84
N HIS A 170 4.36 -2.92 -1.88
CA HIS A 170 5.52 -3.11 -2.74
C HIS A 170 5.15 -3.05 -4.22
N LEU A 171 6.15 -2.69 -5.05
CA LEU A 171 6.00 -2.56 -6.50
C LEU A 171 5.70 -3.92 -7.13
N PRO A 172 4.63 -4.03 -7.94
CA PRO A 172 4.23 -5.32 -8.52
C PRO A 172 4.95 -5.69 -9.82
N SER A 173 5.86 -4.85 -10.31
CA SER A 173 6.61 -5.11 -11.54
C SER A 173 7.86 -4.24 -11.62
N PRO A 174 8.94 -4.72 -12.26
CA PRO A 174 10.10 -3.89 -12.58
C PRO A 174 9.76 -2.64 -13.42
N VAL A 175 8.69 -2.68 -14.21
CA VAL A 175 8.17 -1.52 -14.96
C VAL A 175 7.76 -0.38 -14.04
N CYS A 176 7.44 -0.68 -12.77
CA CYS A 176 7.06 0.29 -11.75
C CYS A 176 8.25 0.94 -11.03
N VAL A 177 9.48 0.59 -11.36
CA VAL A 177 10.68 1.22 -10.80
C VAL A 177 10.87 2.60 -11.43
N ALA A 178 10.96 3.63 -10.58
CA ALA A 178 11.17 4.99 -11.06
C ALA A 178 12.53 5.12 -11.77
N PRO A 179 12.65 5.95 -12.83
CA PRO A 179 13.86 6.01 -13.69
C PRO A 179 15.17 6.21 -12.92
N GLN A 180 15.16 7.00 -11.84
CA GLN A 180 16.34 7.26 -11.02
C GLN A 180 16.83 6.05 -10.22
N TYR A 181 16.00 5.01 -10.06
CA TYR A 181 16.31 3.80 -9.30
C TYR A 181 16.56 2.57 -10.19
N VAL A 182 16.46 2.73 -11.53
CA VAL A 182 16.74 1.63 -12.46
C VAL A 182 18.18 1.16 -12.28
N GLY A 183 18.36 -0.15 -12.04
CA GLY A 183 19.68 -0.76 -11.80
C GLY A 183 20.17 -0.66 -10.34
N SER A 184 19.39 -0.13 -9.42
CA SER A 184 19.72 -0.14 -7.99
C SER A 184 19.84 -1.58 -7.46
N ILE A 185 20.86 -1.81 -6.63
CA ILE A 185 21.06 -3.09 -5.91
C ILE A 185 19.95 -3.37 -4.90
N LEU A 186 19.13 -2.36 -4.58
CA LEU A 186 18.01 -2.47 -3.64
C LEU A 186 16.72 -2.91 -4.32
N ASN A 187 16.59 -2.80 -5.64
CA ASN A 187 15.34 -3.16 -6.36
C ASN A 187 14.80 -4.56 -6.04
N PRO A 188 15.62 -5.60 -5.79
CA PRO A 188 15.12 -6.90 -5.36
C PRO A 188 14.28 -6.89 -4.09
N PHE A 189 14.42 -5.87 -3.23
CA PHE A 189 13.67 -5.71 -2.00
C PHE A 189 12.48 -4.75 -2.13
N PHE A 190 12.36 -4.08 -3.27
CA PHE A 190 11.27 -3.15 -3.57
C PHE A 190 10.22 -3.75 -4.50
N VAL A 191 10.60 -4.76 -5.28
CA VAL A 191 9.78 -5.31 -6.36
C VAL A 191 9.47 -6.78 -6.12
N CYS A 192 8.20 -7.13 -6.23
CA CYS A 192 7.74 -8.50 -6.44
C CYS A 192 7.14 -8.59 -7.84
N ASP A 193 7.82 -9.26 -8.76
CA ASP A 193 7.39 -9.30 -10.17
C ASP A 193 6.13 -10.15 -10.36
N MET A 194 5.00 -9.49 -10.57
CA MET A 194 3.68 -10.05 -10.85
C MET A 194 3.27 -9.81 -12.33
N THR A 195 4.21 -9.43 -13.20
CA THR A 195 3.92 -9.03 -14.58
C THR A 195 3.12 -10.08 -15.33
N ASP A 196 3.49 -11.35 -15.23
CA ASP A 196 2.77 -12.44 -15.90
C ASP A 196 1.35 -12.61 -15.34
N VAL A 197 1.15 -12.48 -14.04
CA VAL A 197 -0.18 -12.51 -13.41
C VAL A 197 -1.03 -11.32 -13.85
N ILE A 198 -0.45 -10.13 -13.95
CA ILE A 198 -1.13 -8.92 -14.43
C ILE A 198 -1.63 -9.12 -15.87
N LEU A 199 -0.77 -9.67 -16.74
CA LEU A 199 -1.11 -9.92 -18.14
C LEU A 199 -2.15 -11.03 -18.32
N ASP A 200 -2.10 -12.09 -17.50
CA ASP A 200 -3.04 -13.22 -17.54
C ASP A 200 -4.41 -12.88 -16.95
N ARG A 201 -4.42 -12.17 -15.80
CA ARG A 201 -5.65 -11.90 -15.04
C ARG A 201 -6.35 -10.60 -15.44
N GLU A 202 -5.65 -9.67 -16.06
CA GLU A 202 -6.17 -8.40 -16.58
C GLU A 202 -7.00 -7.59 -15.54
N PRO A 203 -6.50 -7.33 -14.30
CA PRO A 203 -7.18 -6.39 -13.42
C PRO A 203 -7.27 -5.02 -14.10
N SER A 204 -8.29 -4.22 -13.78
CA SER A 204 -8.43 -2.89 -14.39
C SER A 204 -7.45 -1.86 -13.84
N LEU A 205 -7.14 -1.99 -12.53
CA LEU A 205 -6.24 -1.10 -11.80
C LEU A 205 -5.32 -1.91 -10.88
N TRP A 206 -4.08 -1.43 -10.77
CA TRP A 206 -3.16 -1.85 -9.71
C TRP A 206 -2.61 -0.61 -9.02
N LEU A 207 -2.93 -0.45 -7.75
CA LEU A 207 -2.58 0.69 -6.91
C LEU A 207 -1.47 0.25 -5.95
N PHE A 208 -0.40 1.05 -5.82
CA PHE A 208 0.75 0.67 -5.01
C PHE A 208 1.47 1.89 -4.39
N GLY A 209 2.44 1.64 -3.51
CA GLY A 209 3.24 2.62 -2.81
C GLY A 209 4.74 2.34 -2.89
N HIS A 210 5.45 2.56 -1.78
CA HIS A 210 6.83 2.19 -1.49
C HIS A 210 7.94 2.93 -2.28
N THR A 211 7.64 3.51 -3.42
CA THR A 211 8.67 4.10 -4.32
C THR A 211 8.94 5.58 -4.09
N HIS A 212 8.18 6.28 -3.28
CA HIS A 212 8.20 7.74 -3.06
C HIS A 212 8.23 8.57 -4.37
N SER A 213 7.81 7.96 -5.47
CA SER A 213 7.73 8.61 -6.79
C SER A 213 6.38 8.35 -7.41
N SER A 214 5.63 9.42 -7.70
CA SER A 214 4.34 9.30 -8.40
C SER A 214 4.52 8.58 -9.73
N MET A 215 3.64 7.61 -9.99
CA MET A 215 3.69 6.84 -11.22
C MET A 215 2.32 6.64 -11.83
N ARG A 216 2.28 6.72 -13.16
CA ARG A 216 1.13 6.39 -13.99
C ARG A 216 1.65 5.66 -15.23
N THR A 217 1.47 4.36 -15.28
CA THR A 217 1.89 3.52 -16.40
C THR A 217 0.85 2.44 -16.68
N GLN A 218 1.13 1.52 -17.60
CA GLN A 218 0.21 0.46 -18.00
C GLN A 218 0.98 -0.82 -18.31
N ILE A 219 0.44 -1.96 -17.89
CA ILE A 219 0.90 -3.29 -18.24
C ILE A 219 -0.29 -4.03 -18.87
N GLY A 220 -0.20 -4.37 -20.17
CA GLY A 220 -1.35 -4.90 -20.91
C GLY A 220 -2.54 -3.93 -20.85
N LYS A 221 -3.67 -4.36 -20.28
CA LYS A 221 -4.86 -3.51 -20.06
C LYS A 221 -4.92 -2.87 -18.68
N THR A 222 -4.03 -3.26 -17.77
CA THR A 222 -4.02 -2.82 -16.38
C THR A 222 -3.34 -1.47 -16.22
N ARG A 223 -4.04 -0.50 -15.65
CA ARG A 223 -3.45 0.79 -15.26
C ARG A 223 -2.71 0.63 -13.94
N MET A 224 -1.44 1.03 -13.89
CA MET A 224 -0.57 0.98 -12.73
C MET A 224 -0.43 2.40 -12.16
N LEU A 225 -0.84 2.62 -10.92
CA LEU A 225 -0.91 3.95 -10.32
C LEU A 225 -0.29 3.96 -8.93
N CYS A 226 0.56 4.97 -8.67
CA CYS A 226 1.17 5.23 -7.38
C CYS A 226 1.12 6.73 -7.06
N ASN A 227 0.72 7.09 -5.83
CA ASN A 227 0.61 8.48 -5.38
C ASN A 227 1.16 8.61 -3.94
N PRO A 228 2.47 8.45 -3.75
CA PRO A 228 3.13 8.50 -2.46
C PRO A 228 3.40 9.94 -2.04
N PHE A 229 3.37 10.22 -0.71
CA PHE A 229 3.78 11.50 -0.16
C PHE A 229 5.30 11.55 0.10
N GLY A 230 5.85 10.51 0.71
CA GLY A 230 7.27 10.41 1.09
C GLY A 230 7.59 11.11 2.42
N TYR A 231 8.87 11.21 2.76
CA TYR A 231 9.32 11.72 4.06
C TYR A 231 9.25 13.23 4.15
N LEU A 232 8.34 13.75 4.96
CA LEU A 232 8.20 15.19 5.18
C LEU A 232 9.50 15.81 5.71
N GLY A 233 9.98 16.86 5.02
CA GLY A 233 11.18 17.59 5.43
C GLY A 233 12.50 16.98 4.96
N SER A 234 12.47 15.93 4.15
CA SER A 234 13.62 15.33 3.49
C SER A 234 13.62 15.58 1.98
N MET A 235 14.70 15.15 1.30
CA MET A 235 14.76 15.16 -0.17
C MET A 235 13.87 14.08 -0.80
N ASP A 236 13.38 13.12 -0.02
CA ASP A 236 12.50 12.04 -0.47
C ASP A 236 11.01 12.41 -0.45
N VAL A 237 10.68 13.67 -0.11
CA VAL A 237 9.30 14.16 -0.26
C VAL A 237 8.94 14.23 -1.76
N ASN A 238 7.81 13.64 -2.11
CA ASN A 238 7.38 13.61 -3.50
C ASN A 238 6.70 14.93 -3.90
N MET A 239 7.36 15.75 -4.68
CA MET A 239 6.84 17.04 -5.18
C MET A 239 5.66 16.88 -6.15
N HIS A 240 5.36 15.68 -6.63
CA HIS A 240 4.24 15.38 -7.53
C HIS A 240 3.08 14.69 -6.81
N PHE A 241 3.14 14.60 -5.47
CA PHE A 241 2.03 14.08 -4.67
C PHE A 241 0.78 14.97 -4.84
N ASP A 242 -0.35 14.32 -5.10
CA ASP A 242 -1.65 14.98 -5.21
C ASP A 242 -2.61 14.42 -4.16
N LYS A 243 -2.85 15.18 -3.09
CA LYS A 243 -3.77 14.77 -2.02
C LYS A 243 -5.23 14.65 -2.48
N HIS A 244 -5.57 15.15 -3.66
CA HIS A 244 -6.90 15.07 -4.27
C HIS A 244 -6.96 14.08 -5.43
N PHE A 245 -5.97 13.18 -5.55
CA PHE A 245 -5.91 12.22 -6.64
C PHE A 245 -7.06 11.21 -6.56
N VAL A 246 -8.10 11.47 -7.32
CA VAL A 246 -9.29 10.61 -7.45
C VAL A 246 -9.29 9.89 -8.80
N ILE A 247 -9.61 8.60 -8.76
CA ILE A 247 -9.66 7.67 -9.89
C ILE A 247 -11.11 7.23 -10.07
N GLU A 248 -11.62 7.35 -11.27
CA GLU A 248 -12.87 6.70 -11.67
C GLU A 248 -12.59 5.28 -12.17
N ALA A 249 -13.24 4.29 -11.56
CA ALA A 249 -13.04 2.87 -11.82
C ALA A 249 -14.30 2.18 -12.35
#